data_f4bcc66162f59b9c137d612b338b190d
#
_entry.id   f4bcc66162f59b9c137d612b338b190d
#
_cell.length_a   1.000
_cell.length_b   1.000
_cell.length_c   1.000
_cell.angle_alpha   90.00
_cell.angle_beta   90.00
_cell.angle_gamma   90.00
#
_symmetry.space_group_name_H-M   'P 1'
#
loop_
_entity.id
_entity.type
_entity.pdbx_description
1 polymer ?
#
loop_
_entity_poly.entity_id
_entity_poly.type
_entity_poly.pdbx_seq_one_letter_code
_entity_poly.pdbx_strand_id
1 'polypeptide(L)'
;FASLSPVTFEIDRSVVADWVPRDGGDIVSIVDTTTGEPVDIRVEVPAEAARHGARDTLVVAWPTTSFEPGHTYVARVGRGLVGAAGGTPAPAPGLSGSSEYLSALRTQVERHGLGPWSDVVSATMFTGRSRSNATSELDRMTEIVRSVDHPMRNVAVQAPWLISDAAAVVTGEVRISD
;
A
#
# COMPACT_ATOMS: atom_id res chain seq x y z
N PHE A 1 -5.00 -3.23 -1.46
CA PHE A 1 -3.62 -2.91 -1.09
C PHE A 1 -2.69 -3.99 -1.65
N ALA A 2 -1.52 -3.64 -2.19
CA ALA A 2 -0.61 -4.64 -2.75
C ALA A 2 -0.01 -5.49 -1.63
N SER A 3 0.25 -6.76 -1.90
CA SER A 3 0.59 -7.76 -0.87
C SER A 3 1.86 -7.45 -0.05
N LEU A 4 2.80 -6.70 -0.60
CA LEU A 4 4.05 -6.28 0.08
C LEU A 4 4.23 -4.76 0.12
N SER A 5 3.15 -3.99 -0.08
CA SER A 5 3.24 -2.54 0.02
C SER A 5 3.43 -2.09 1.47
N PRO A 6 4.30 -1.13 1.73
CA PRO A 6 4.40 -0.54 3.06
C PRO A 6 3.14 0.24 3.40
N VAL A 7 2.86 0.35 4.68
CA VAL A 7 1.91 1.33 5.21
C VAL A 7 2.70 2.56 5.64
N THR A 8 2.28 3.71 5.14
CA THR A 8 2.95 4.98 5.42
C THR A 8 2.06 5.87 6.28
N PHE A 9 2.67 6.53 7.26
CA PHE A 9 2.01 7.48 8.13
C PHE A 9 2.74 8.81 8.05
N GLU A 10 2.01 9.85 7.75
CA GLU A 10 2.49 11.22 7.78
C GLU A 10 2.26 11.79 9.18
N ILE A 11 3.34 12.28 9.81
CA ILE A 11 3.34 12.78 11.18
C ILE A 11 3.65 14.26 11.15
N ASP A 12 2.88 15.07 11.86
CA ASP A 12 2.90 16.54 11.86
C ASP A 12 4.17 17.20 12.43
N ARG A 13 5.18 16.39 12.75
CA ARG A 13 6.46 16.88 13.30
C ARG A 13 7.62 15.94 13.00
N SER A 14 8.82 16.47 13.09
CA SER A 14 10.05 15.67 12.98
C SER A 14 10.14 14.64 14.10
N VAL A 15 10.46 13.42 13.75
CA VAL A 15 10.64 12.28 14.65
C VAL A 15 12.10 11.83 14.58
N VAL A 16 12.67 11.44 15.71
CA VAL A 16 14.02 10.85 15.75
C VAL A 16 13.92 9.37 15.38
N ALA A 17 14.56 8.99 14.28
CA ALA A 17 14.50 7.63 13.75
C ALA A 17 14.92 6.56 14.79
N ASP A 18 15.95 6.83 15.56
CA ASP A 18 16.51 5.91 16.56
C ASP A 18 15.56 5.64 17.75
N TRP A 19 14.52 6.47 17.90
CA TRP A 19 13.53 6.31 18.98
C TRP A 19 12.34 5.43 18.56
N VAL A 20 12.26 5.07 17.31
CA VAL A 20 11.23 4.17 16.81
C VAL A 20 11.81 2.75 16.72
N PRO A 21 11.30 1.78 17.48
CA PRO A 21 11.76 0.41 17.38
C PRO A 21 11.60 -0.12 15.96
N ARG A 22 12.58 -0.89 15.48
CA ARG A 22 12.55 -1.44 14.11
C ARG A 22 11.43 -2.43 13.88
N ASP A 23 10.95 -3.10 14.90
CA ASP A 23 9.80 -3.99 14.92
C ASP A 23 8.49 -3.26 15.24
N GLY A 24 8.53 -1.93 15.35
CA GLY A 24 7.40 -1.08 15.70
C GLY A 24 7.14 -1.00 17.20
N GLY A 25 7.45 -2.04 17.97
CA GLY A 25 7.14 -2.11 19.40
C GLY A 25 5.68 -1.72 19.69
N ASP A 26 5.46 -0.96 20.76
CA ASP A 26 4.14 -0.43 21.11
C ASP A 26 3.77 0.86 20.33
N ILE A 27 4.66 1.35 19.46
CA ILE A 27 4.49 2.62 18.76
C ILE A 27 3.78 2.42 17.42
N VAL A 28 4.25 1.48 16.61
CA VAL A 28 3.69 1.18 15.29
C VAL A 28 3.24 -0.26 15.26
N SER A 29 1.99 -0.49 14.88
CA SER A 29 1.43 -1.85 14.87
C SER A 29 0.53 -2.04 13.65
N ILE A 30 0.52 -3.26 13.12
CA ILE A 30 -0.45 -3.72 12.12
C ILE A 30 -1.04 -5.01 12.65
N VAL A 31 -2.36 -5.13 12.59
CA VAL A 31 -3.09 -6.35 12.97
C VAL A 31 -3.99 -6.78 11.83
N ASP A 32 -4.00 -8.06 11.54
CA ASP A 32 -5.01 -8.69 10.70
C ASP A 32 -6.30 -8.83 11.51
N THR A 33 -7.32 -8.03 11.19
CA THR A 33 -8.59 -8.04 11.92
C THR A 33 -9.46 -9.25 11.59
N THR A 34 -9.12 -10.01 10.57
CA THR A 34 -9.82 -11.25 10.18
C THR A 34 -9.41 -12.40 11.08
N THR A 35 -8.12 -12.48 11.42
CA THR A 35 -7.58 -13.54 12.29
C THR A 35 -7.35 -13.07 13.73
N GLY A 36 -7.15 -11.77 13.93
CA GLY A 36 -6.75 -11.18 15.21
C GLY A 36 -5.24 -11.21 15.45
N GLU A 37 -4.45 -11.71 14.50
CA GLU A 37 -3.01 -11.89 14.65
C GLU A 37 -2.23 -10.61 14.30
N PRO A 38 -1.16 -10.29 15.04
CA PRO A 38 -0.27 -9.19 14.67
C PRO A 38 0.49 -9.53 13.39
N VAL A 39 0.75 -8.50 12.59
CA VAL A 39 1.60 -8.60 11.41
C VAL A 39 3.02 -8.18 11.79
N ASP A 40 3.99 -9.05 11.54
CA ASP A 40 5.39 -8.71 11.71
C ASP A 40 5.79 -7.60 10.73
N ILE A 41 6.39 -6.54 11.26
CA ILE A 41 6.76 -5.37 10.49
C ILE A 41 8.21 -4.97 10.73
N ARG A 42 8.76 -4.24 9.76
CA ARG A 42 9.98 -3.45 9.92
C ARG A 42 9.62 -1.98 9.74
N VAL A 43 9.93 -1.17 10.73
CA VAL A 43 9.65 0.27 10.70
C VAL A 43 10.89 1.05 10.30
N GLU A 44 10.70 2.02 9.44
CA GLU A 44 11.71 2.97 8.98
C GLU A 44 11.18 4.40 9.09
N VAL A 45 12.06 5.31 9.49
CA VAL A 45 11.85 6.75 9.40
C VAL A 45 12.87 7.29 8.40
N PRO A 46 12.48 7.57 7.15
CA PRO A 46 13.42 8.00 6.11
C PRO A 46 14.05 9.34 6.47
N ALA A 47 15.39 9.38 6.55
CA ALA A 47 16.15 10.60 6.88
C ALA A 47 15.97 11.71 5.82
N GLU A 48 15.61 11.36 4.60
CA GLU A 48 15.42 12.30 3.49
C GLU A 48 14.15 13.15 3.63
N ALA A 49 13.11 12.62 4.27
CA ALA A 49 11.90 13.39 4.56
C ALA A 49 12.19 14.62 5.42
N ALA A 50 13.18 14.52 6.30
CA ALA A 50 13.62 15.64 7.13
C ALA A 50 14.48 16.70 6.38
N ARG A 51 15.10 16.34 5.24
CA ARG A 51 16.02 17.23 4.50
C ARG A 51 15.31 18.24 3.61
N HIS A 52 14.08 17.98 3.22
CA HIS A 52 13.33 18.87 2.33
C HIS A 52 12.57 20.00 3.05
N GLY A 53 12.89 20.26 4.33
CA GLY A 53 12.19 21.29 5.11
C GLY A 53 10.71 20.93 5.34
N ALA A 54 10.34 19.71 5.09
CA ALA A 54 9.04 19.19 5.46
C ALA A 54 8.88 19.29 6.98
N ARG A 55 7.81 19.90 7.41
CA ARG A 55 7.44 19.97 8.83
C ARG A 55 7.03 18.61 9.35
N ASP A 56 6.80 17.69 8.44
CA ASP A 56 6.18 16.40 8.65
C ASP A 56 7.23 15.29 8.44
N THR A 57 7.15 14.26 9.25
CA THR A 57 7.98 13.06 9.11
C THR A 57 7.12 11.91 8.59
N LEU A 58 7.69 11.13 7.71
CA LEU A 58 7.09 9.89 7.23
C LEU A 58 7.56 8.73 8.12
N VAL A 59 6.63 7.96 8.64
CA VAL A 59 6.88 6.66 9.28
C VAL A 59 6.40 5.58 8.35
N VAL A 60 7.27 4.64 8.01
CA VAL A 60 7.00 3.59 7.03
C VAL A 60 7.06 2.24 7.72
N ALA A 61 5.96 1.50 7.70
CA ALA A 61 5.85 0.15 8.22
C ALA A 61 5.84 -0.86 7.07
N TRP A 62 6.92 -1.62 6.93
CA TRP A 62 7.06 -2.67 5.93
C TRP A 62 6.60 -4.00 6.53
N PRO A 63 5.59 -4.68 5.97
CA PRO A 63 5.27 -6.03 6.39
C PRO A 63 6.42 -6.97 6.00
N THR A 64 6.78 -7.91 6.87
CA THR A 64 7.82 -8.92 6.59
C THR A 64 7.25 -10.09 5.79
N THR A 65 5.93 -10.25 5.78
CA THR A 65 5.20 -11.23 5.00
C THR A 65 4.10 -10.53 4.18
N SER A 66 3.67 -11.17 3.10
CA SER A 66 2.58 -10.64 2.28
C SER A 66 1.27 -10.55 3.05
N PHE A 67 0.53 -9.47 2.85
CA PHE A 67 -0.86 -9.39 3.29
C PHE A 67 -1.70 -10.46 2.60
N GLU A 68 -2.49 -11.19 3.37
CA GLU A 68 -3.41 -12.20 2.83
C GLU A 68 -4.53 -11.55 2.01
N PRO A 69 -4.81 -12.09 0.82
CA PRO A 69 -5.86 -11.56 -0.04
C PRO A 69 -7.24 -11.61 0.61
N GLY A 70 -7.93 -10.48 0.61
CA GLY A 70 -9.29 -10.37 1.15
C GLY A 70 -9.36 -10.17 2.67
N HIS A 71 -8.24 -10.31 3.39
CA HIS A 71 -8.20 -9.99 4.81
C HIS A 71 -8.21 -8.48 5.03
N THR A 72 -8.78 -8.06 6.13
CA THR A 72 -8.79 -6.65 6.55
C THR A 72 -7.75 -6.42 7.63
N TYR A 73 -7.03 -5.33 7.49
CA TYR A 73 -5.94 -4.94 8.39
C TYR A 73 -6.22 -3.59 9.00
N VAL A 74 -5.79 -3.41 10.24
CA VAL A 74 -5.71 -2.11 10.90
C VAL A 74 -4.25 -1.83 11.20
N ALA A 75 -3.79 -0.65 10.78
CA ALA A 75 -2.47 -0.15 11.08
C ALA A 75 -2.58 1.14 11.87
N ARG A 76 -1.74 1.29 12.91
CA ARG A 76 -1.74 2.49 13.76
C ARG A 76 -0.35 2.95 14.13
N VAL A 77 -0.27 4.25 14.46
CA VAL A 77 0.84 4.87 15.21
C VAL A 77 0.26 5.40 16.52
N GLY A 78 0.89 5.03 17.62
CA GLY A 78 0.49 5.42 18.97
C GLY A 78 1.28 6.60 19.53
N ARG A 79 0.84 7.13 20.67
CA ARG A 79 1.45 8.28 21.37
C ARG A 79 2.86 8.02 21.93
N GLY A 80 3.35 6.77 21.91
CA GLY A 80 4.76 6.47 22.22
C GLY A 80 5.74 7.12 21.26
N LEU A 81 5.27 7.58 20.10
CA LEU A 81 6.07 8.34 19.16
C LEU A 81 6.42 9.71 19.77
N VAL A 82 7.71 10.04 19.80
CA VAL A 82 8.21 11.29 20.37
C VAL A 82 8.85 12.15 19.27
N GLY A 83 8.44 13.40 19.20
CA GLY A 83 9.04 14.36 18.26
C GLY A 83 10.48 14.73 18.65
N ALA A 84 11.29 15.10 17.66
CA ALA A 84 12.69 15.50 17.86
C ALA A 84 12.87 16.70 18.80
N ALA A 85 11.89 17.58 18.87
CA ALA A 85 11.84 18.70 19.82
C ALA A 85 11.17 18.34 21.14
N GLY A 86 10.89 17.07 21.40
CA GLY A 86 10.09 16.59 22.52
C GLY A 86 8.57 16.68 22.26
N GLY A 87 7.81 16.06 23.14
CA GLY A 87 6.36 16.01 23.08
C GLY A 87 5.81 15.00 22.06
N THR A 88 4.54 14.67 22.23
CA THR A 88 3.81 13.72 21.36
C THR A 88 3.27 14.45 20.13
N PRO A 89 3.31 13.84 18.93
CA PRO A 89 2.63 14.35 17.76
C PRO A 89 1.13 14.55 17.98
N ALA A 90 0.55 15.53 17.31
CA ALA A 90 -0.89 15.69 17.32
C ALA A 90 -1.56 14.54 16.55
N PRO A 91 -2.78 14.12 16.95
CA PRO A 91 -3.53 13.17 16.14
C PRO A 91 -3.77 13.72 14.73
N ALA A 92 -3.69 12.84 13.73
CA ALA A 92 -3.97 13.20 12.36
C ALA A 92 -5.37 13.84 12.24
N PRO A 93 -5.54 14.94 11.49
CA PRO A 93 -6.83 15.62 11.34
C PRO A 93 -7.95 14.70 10.87
N GLY A 94 -7.63 13.70 10.07
CA GLY A 94 -8.58 12.71 9.58
C GLY A 94 -9.15 11.79 10.66
N LEU A 95 -8.58 11.77 11.87
CA LEU A 95 -9.11 10.99 13.00
C LEU A 95 -10.17 11.74 13.79
N SER A 96 -10.39 13.00 13.51
CA SER A 96 -11.45 13.81 14.10
C SER A 96 -12.71 13.74 13.23
N GLY A 97 -13.84 13.39 13.82
CA GLY A 97 -15.12 13.29 13.11
C GLY A 97 -15.97 12.11 13.53
N SER A 98 -17.09 11.94 12.86
CA SER A 98 -18.11 10.92 13.17
C SER A 98 -18.50 10.09 11.94
N SER A 99 -17.61 9.88 10.98
CA SER A 99 -17.89 9.02 9.82
C SER A 99 -18.04 7.56 10.23
N GLU A 100 -18.79 6.79 9.46
CA GLU A 100 -18.94 5.35 9.66
C GLU A 100 -17.57 4.64 9.61
N TYR A 101 -16.71 5.06 8.69
CA TYR A 101 -15.34 4.55 8.59
C TYR A 101 -14.54 4.77 9.88
N LEU A 102 -14.59 5.97 10.46
CA LEU A 102 -13.89 6.28 11.71
C LEU A 102 -14.44 5.49 12.88
N SER A 103 -15.75 5.30 12.94
CA SER A 103 -16.39 4.48 13.95
C SER A 103 -15.96 3.02 13.85
N ALA A 104 -15.91 2.48 12.65
CA ALA A 104 -15.42 1.13 12.39
C ALA A 104 -13.94 1.00 12.73
N LEU A 105 -13.08 1.94 12.28
CA LEU A 105 -11.66 1.96 12.57
C LEU A 105 -11.39 2.00 14.09
N ARG A 106 -12.06 2.88 14.81
CA ARG A 106 -11.98 2.96 16.27
C ARG A 106 -12.33 1.64 16.94
N THR A 107 -13.45 1.05 16.52
CA THR A 107 -13.91 -0.24 17.05
C THR A 107 -12.84 -1.34 16.84
N GLN A 108 -12.20 -1.37 15.68
CA GLN A 108 -11.17 -2.37 15.39
C GLN A 108 -9.90 -2.11 16.22
N VAL A 109 -9.45 -0.85 16.34
CA VAL A 109 -8.29 -0.49 17.18
C VAL A 109 -8.50 -0.96 18.63
N GLU A 110 -9.65 -0.66 19.21
CA GLU A 110 -9.97 -1.00 20.61
C GLU A 110 -10.16 -2.53 20.77
N ARG A 111 -10.84 -3.20 19.85
CA ARG A 111 -11.10 -4.64 19.87
C ARG A 111 -9.83 -5.48 19.83
N HIS A 112 -8.86 -5.06 19.03
CA HIS A 112 -7.60 -5.81 18.84
C HIS A 112 -6.49 -5.36 19.80
N GLY A 113 -6.84 -4.61 20.86
CA GLY A 113 -5.90 -4.25 21.91
C GLY A 113 -4.79 -3.30 21.47
N LEU A 114 -5.00 -2.57 20.38
CA LEU A 114 -4.04 -1.58 19.90
C LEU A 114 -4.04 -0.28 20.72
N GLY A 115 -4.60 -0.32 21.92
CA GLY A 115 -4.69 0.78 22.89
C GLY A 115 -5.96 1.60 22.76
N PRO A 116 -6.18 2.55 23.69
CA PRO A 116 -7.33 3.42 23.65
C PRO A 116 -7.23 4.40 22.47
N TRP A 117 -8.38 4.76 21.90
CA TRP A 117 -8.42 5.68 20.77
C TRP A 117 -7.75 7.04 21.05
N SER A 118 -7.76 7.48 22.30
CA SER A 118 -7.07 8.70 22.75
C SER A 118 -5.56 8.66 22.50
N ASP A 119 -4.97 7.49 22.39
CA ASP A 119 -3.54 7.28 22.21
C ASP A 119 -3.14 7.06 20.75
N VAL A 120 -4.09 7.15 19.83
CA VAL A 120 -3.84 7.02 18.40
C VAL A 120 -3.39 8.37 17.84
N VAL A 121 -2.21 8.40 17.23
CA VAL A 121 -1.69 9.55 16.47
C VAL A 121 -2.14 9.47 15.02
N SER A 122 -2.03 8.29 14.43
CA SER A 122 -2.50 8.02 13.06
C SER A 122 -2.95 6.57 12.94
N ALA A 123 -4.01 6.32 12.19
CA ALA A 123 -4.46 4.97 11.92
C ALA A 123 -5.19 4.88 10.58
N THR A 124 -5.16 3.69 10.01
CA THR A 124 -5.88 3.36 8.79
C THR A 124 -6.35 1.91 8.81
N MET A 125 -7.43 1.64 8.08
CA MET A 125 -7.93 0.29 7.83
C MET A 125 -7.95 0.05 6.33
N PHE A 126 -7.47 -1.11 5.91
CA PHE A 126 -7.39 -1.49 4.51
C PHE A 126 -7.59 -2.99 4.32
N THR A 127 -7.91 -3.39 3.10
CA THR A 127 -8.06 -4.80 2.74
C THR A 127 -6.93 -5.23 1.82
N GLY A 128 -6.36 -6.40 2.09
CA GLY A 128 -5.37 -7.05 1.23
C GLY A 128 -5.95 -7.31 -0.16
N ARG A 129 -5.27 -6.84 -1.20
CA ARG A 129 -5.75 -6.96 -2.57
C ARG A 129 -5.60 -8.40 -3.06
N SER A 130 -6.68 -9.01 -3.50
CA SER A 130 -6.63 -10.33 -4.15
C SER A 130 -6.00 -10.22 -5.55
N ARG A 131 -5.41 -11.34 -6.02
CA ARG A 131 -4.88 -11.40 -7.38
C ARG A 131 -5.96 -11.12 -8.42
N SER A 132 -7.17 -11.64 -8.22
CA SER A 132 -8.30 -11.39 -9.09
C SER A 132 -8.69 -9.91 -9.14
N ASN A 133 -8.65 -9.20 -8.01
CA ASN A 133 -8.88 -7.74 -7.99
C ASN A 133 -7.75 -6.95 -8.66
N ALA A 134 -6.51 -7.47 -8.63
CA ALA A 134 -5.38 -6.81 -9.28
C ALA A 134 -5.42 -6.95 -10.80
N THR A 135 -5.95 -8.06 -11.30
CA THR A 135 -5.94 -8.40 -12.73
C THR A 135 -7.29 -8.22 -13.40
N SER A 136 -8.38 -8.04 -12.66
CA SER A 136 -9.75 -8.03 -13.20
C SER A 136 -9.98 -7.03 -14.34
N GLU A 137 -9.37 -5.85 -14.28
CA GLU A 137 -9.45 -4.89 -15.37
C GLU A 137 -8.65 -5.34 -16.60
N LEU A 138 -7.44 -5.89 -16.38
CA LEU A 138 -6.62 -6.43 -17.45
C LEU A 138 -7.28 -7.66 -18.09
N ASP A 139 -7.89 -8.52 -17.28
CA ASP A 139 -8.62 -9.68 -17.76
C ASP A 139 -9.83 -9.24 -18.61
N ARG A 140 -10.57 -8.23 -18.13
CA ARG A 140 -11.68 -7.64 -18.87
C ARG A 140 -11.21 -6.97 -20.17
N MET A 141 -10.13 -6.20 -20.15
CA MET A 141 -9.55 -5.61 -21.36
C MET A 141 -9.10 -6.69 -22.34
N THR A 142 -8.47 -7.75 -21.83
CA THR A 142 -8.06 -8.89 -22.66
C THR A 142 -9.25 -9.58 -23.30
N GLU A 143 -10.35 -9.74 -22.56
CA GLU A 143 -11.59 -10.31 -23.07
C GLU A 143 -12.21 -9.43 -24.16
N ILE A 144 -12.26 -8.11 -23.94
CA ILE A 144 -12.74 -7.15 -24.95
C ILE A 144 -11.88 -7.25 -26.22
N VAL A 145 -10.56 -7.19 -26.07
CA VAL A 145 -9.64 -7.29 -27.22
C VAL A 145 -9.82 -8.62 -27.97
N ARG A 146 -10.03 -9.74 -27.28
CA ARG A 146 -10.28 -11.03 -27.91
C ARG A 146 -11.65 -11.14 -28.58
N SER A 147 -12.64 -10.40 -28.08
CA SER A 147 -14.01 -10.41 -28.61
C SER A 147 -14.20 -9.56 -29.86
N VAL A 148 -13.29 -8.62 -30.10
CA VAL A 148 -13.33 -7.74 -31.28
C VAL A 148 -12.49 -8.33 -32.39
N ASP A 149 -13.02 -8.34 -33.61
CA ASP A 149 -12.26 -8.76 -34.80
C ASP A 149 -11.19 -7.69 -35.12
N HIS A 150 -9.93 -8.08 -35.06
CA HIS A 150 -8.80 -7.22 -35.38
C HIS A 150 -8.13 -7.69 -36.68
N PRO A 151 -8.73 -7.40 -37.85
CA PRO A 151 -8.14 -7.84 -39.09
C PRO A 151 -6.78 -7.17 -39.30
N MET A 152 -5.75 -7.98 -39.45
CA MET A 152 -4.43 -7.50 -39.83
C MET A 152 -4.48 -7.00 -41.28
N ARG A 153 -3.97 -5.79 -41.49
CA ARG A 153 -3.81 -5.23 -42.84
C ARG A 153 -2.31 -5.02 -43.13
N ASN A 154 -1.98 -4.94 -44.39
CA ASN A 154 -0.61 -4.70 -44.82
C ASN A 154 0.43 -5.69 -44.24
N VAL A 155 0.02 -6.96 -44.11
CA VAL A 155 0.87 -7.99 -43.57
C VAL A 155 2.03 -8.24 -44.52
N ALA A 156 3.25 -8.12 -44.02
CA ALA A 156 4.46 -8.45 -44.74
C ALA A 156 5.25 -9.53 -44.02
N VAL A 157 5.78 -10.49 -44.74
CA VAL A 157 6.67 -11.52 -44.21
C VAL A 157 8.10 -11.13 -44.59
N GLN A 158 8.91 -10.88 -43.56
CA GLN A 158 10.34 -10.61 -43.77
C GLN A 158 11.11 -11.91 -43.86
N ALA A 159 12.10 -11.89 -44.73
CA ALA A 159 12.95 -13.06 -44.94
C ALA A 159 13.82 -13.37 -43.70
N PRO A 160 13.97 -14.64 -43.32
CA PRO A 160 14.59 -15.04 -42.06
C PRO A 160 16.08 -14.68 -41.92
N TRP A 161 16.77 -14.38 -43.00
CA TRP A 161 18.20 -13.98 -42.93
C TRP A 161 18.44 -12.60 -42.29
N LEU A 162 17.38 -11.82 -42.04
CA LEU A 162 17.49 -10.54 -41.36
C LEU A 162 17.53 -10.68 -39.82
N ILE A 163 17.17 -11.84 -39.29
CA ILE A 163 17.15 -12.12 -37.86
C ILE A 163 17.64 -13.54 -37.62
N SER A 164 18.78 -13.68 -36.94
CA SER A 164 19.60 -14.91 -36.90
C SER A 164 18.88 -16.17 -36.38
N ASP A 165 17.79 -16.08 -35.64
CA ASP A 165 17.13 -17.26 -35.04
C ASP A 165 15.62 -17.34 -35.33
N ALA A 166 15.10 -16.54 -36.24
CA ALA A 166 13.71 -16.55 -36.61
C ALA A 166 13.47 -17.28 -37.95
N ALA A 167 12.46 -18.15 -37.98
CA ALA A 167 12.02 -18.80 -39.22
C ALA A 167 11.34 -17.79 -40.16
N ALA A 168 10.64 -16.82 -39.63
CA ALA A 168 10.07 -15.67 -40.35
C ALA A 168 9.66 -14.57 -39.34
N VAL A 169 9.65 -13.32 -39.80
CA VAL A 169 9.05 -12.20 -39.06
C VAL A 169 7.86 -11.70 -39.86
N VAL A 170 6.70 -11.68 -39.21
CA VAL A 170 5.46 -11.15 -39.75
C VAL A 170 5.23 -9.77 -39.18
N THR A 171 5.11 -8.76 -40.03
CA THR A 171 4.75 -7.41 -39.66
C THR A 171 3.41 -7.03 -40.26
N GLY A 172 2.65 -6.23 -39.59
CA GLY A 172 1.36 -5.78 -40.10
C GLY A 172 0.76 -4.66 -39.22
N GLU A 173 -0.28 -4.05 -39.71
CA GLU A 173 -1.04 -3.03 -39.00
C GLU A 173 -2.34 -3.66 -38.47
N VAL A 174 -2.62 -3.45 -37.20
CA VAL A 174 -3.88 -3.83 -36.56
C VAL A 174 -4.72 -2.54 -36.43
N ARG A 175 -5.93 -2.56 -37.00
CA ARG A 175 -6.88 -1.48 -36.81
C ARG A 175 -7.79 -1.82 -35.64
N ILE A 176 -7.73 -1.02 -34.60
CA ILE A 176 -8.69 -1.06 -33.49
C ILE A 176 -9.81 -0.12 -33.88
N SER A 177 -11.04 -0.62 -34.05
CA SER A 177 -12.22 0.21 -34.23
C SER A 177 -12.68 0.71 -32.88
N ASP A 178 -12.95 2.02 -32.78
CA ASP A 178 -13.58 2.64 -31.62
C ASP A 178 -15.01 2.12 -31.38
#